data_6c9004b766c2661d9d8a8e48fcdcca54
#
_entry.id   6c9004b766c2661d9d8a8e48fcdcca54
#
_cell.length_a   1.000
_cell.length_b   1.000
_cell.length_c   1.000
_cell.angle_alpha   90.00
_cell.angle_beta   90.00
_cell.angle_gamma   90.00
#
_symmetry.space_group_name_H-M   'P 1'
#
loop_
_entity.id
_entity.type
_entity.pdbx_description
1 polymer ?
#
loop_
_entity_poly.entity_id
_entity_poly.type
_entity_poly.pdbx_seq_one_letter_code
_entity_poly.pdbx_strand_id
1 'polypeptide(L)'
;MYVDAIVGGKGSGKTPRMLEEMAREAADQNANIIFIEYGFGDHLVPHAVRRIDIKEYPVRGFGQLIAFLAGMNAKDYDITHIYIDCIFQISGESGPAELSVFMKNLEILARQADCKITVALSYDPADLPEEIRPYARL
;
A
#
# COMPACT_ATOMS: atom_id res chain seq x y z
N MET A 1 0.27 -1.08 14.79
CA MET A 1 -0.79 -1.06 13.75
C MET A 1 -0.28 -1.75 12.51
N TYR A 2 -1.01 -2.76 12.05
CA TYR A 2 -0.60 -3.53 10.87
C TYR A 2 -0.87 -2.81 9.55
N VAL A 3 -1.93 -2.02 9.49
CA VAL A 3 -2.29 -1.29 8.27
C VAL A 3 -2.43 0.18 8.59
N ASP A 4 -1.82 1.02 7.76
CA ASP A 4 -2.03 2.46 7.85
C ASP A 4 -2.15 3.08 6.45
N ALA A 5 -2.64 4.30 6.41
CA ALA A 5 -2.87 5.03 5.17
C ALA A 5 -2.28 6.43 5.26
N ILE A 6 -1.50 6.77 4.25
CA ILE A 6 -1.05 8.15 4.05
C ILE A 6 -2.12 8.83 3.22
N VAL A 7 -2.79 9.82 3.79
CA VAL A 7 -3.94 10.48 3.19
C VAL A 7 -3.59 11.90 2.78
N GLY A 8 -4.01 12.29 1.59
CA GLY A 8 -3.84 13.63 1.10
C GLY A 8 -4.44 13.77 -0.28
N GLY A 9 -4.77 14.99 -0.69
CA GLY A 9 -5.24 15.26 -2.03
C GLY A 9 -4.18 14.96 -3.08
N LYS A 10 -4.59 14.97 -4.34
CA LYS A 10 -3.68 14.78 -5.46
C LYS A 10 -2.59 15.87 -5.42
N GLY A 11 -1.33 15.45 -5.55
CA GLY A 11 -0.21 16.39 -5.51
C GLY A 11 0.20 16.83 -4.12
N SER A 12 -0.28 16.19 -3.06
CA SER A 12 0.01 16.57 -1.67
C SER A 12 1.33 16.01 -1.12
N GLY A 13 2.07 15.26 -1.92
CA GLY A 13 3.35 14.71 -1.50
C GLY A 13 3.28 13.33 -0.84
N LYS A 14 2.23 12.56 -1.10
CA LYS A 14 2.09 11.20 -0.53
C LYS A 14 3.22 10.27 -0.98
N THR A 15 3.53 10.27 -2.26
CA THR A 15 4.59 9.39 -2.79
C THR A 15 5.96 9.74 -2.24
N PRO A 16 6.40 11.02 -2.23
CA PRO A 16 7.64 11.38 -1.57
C PRO A 16 7.71 10.97 -0.11
N ARG A 17 6.61 11.09 0.62
CA ARG A 17 6.54 10.68 2.02
C ARG A 17 6.74 9.18 2.18
N MET A 18 6.10 8.37 1.33
CA MET A 18 6.33 6.92 1.31
C MET A 18 7.81 6.60 1.06
N LEU A 19 8.39 7.26 0.07
CA LEU A 19 9.78 7.00 -0.32
C LEU A 19 10.76 7.34 0.80
N GLU A 20 10.51 8.41 1.55
CA GLU A 20 11.32 8.75 2.72
C GLU A 20 11.25 7.68 3.79
N GLU A 21 10.06 7.15 4.05
CA GLU A 21 9.88 6.06 5.02
C GLU A 21 10.60 4.79 4.56
N MET A 22 10.48 4.44 3.29
CA MET A 22 11.19 3.28 2.73
C MET A 22 12.69 3.42 2.88
N ALA A 23 13.23 4.61 2.64
CA ALA A 23 14.67 4.85 2.75
C ALA A 23 15.16 4.64 4.18
N ARG A 24 14.38 5.08 5.17
CA ARG A 24 14.72 4.86 6.58
C ARG A 24 14.66 3.38 6.94
N GLU A 25 13.61 2.68 6.51
CA GLU A 25 13.44 1.25 6.80
C GLU A 25 14.49 0.39 6.10
N ALA A 26 14.83 0.74 4.86
CA ALA A 26 15.79 -0.02 4.07
C ALA A 26 17.20 -0.02 4.64
N ALA A 27 17.49 0.86 5.60
CA ALA A 27 18.74 0.86 6.33
C ALA A 27 18.88 -0.36 7.26
N ASP A 28 17.76 -0.98 7.64
CA ASP A 28 17.75 -2.20 8.43
C ASP A 28 17.98 -3.40 7.51
N GLN A 29 19.00 -4.20 7.81
CA GLN A 29 19.36 -5.39 7.01
C GLN A 29 18.26 -6.45 7.01
N ASN A 30 17.41 -6.46 8.04
CA ASN A 30 16.32 -7.43 8.16
C ASN A 30 15.04 -6.98 7.46
N ALA A 31 15.02 -5.75 6.95
CA ALA A 31 13.85 -5.25 6.22
C ALA A 31 13.74 -5.93 4.86
N ASN A 32 12.54 -6.39 4.54
CA ASN A 32 12.18 -6.92 3.24
C ASN A 32 10.96 -6.15 2.75
N ILE A 33 11.20 -5.14 1.95
CA ILE A 33 10.20 -4.13 1.58
C ILE A 33 9.78 -4.31 0.13
N ILE A 34 8.46 -4.31 -0.08
CA ILE A 34 7.85 -4.36 -1.41
C ILE A 34 7.17 -3.02 -1.67
N PHE A 35 7.36 -2.46 -2.85
CA PHE A 35 6.67 -1.24 -3.28
C PHE A 35 5.87 -1.54 -4.54
N ILE A 36 4.54 -1.45 -4.43
CA ILE A 36 3.62 -1.70 -5.53
C ILE A 36 3.17 -0.36 -6.13
N GLU A 37 3.41 -0.20 -7.42
CA GLU A 37 3.08 1.00 -8.19
C GLU A 37 2.17 0.64 -9.36
N TYR A 38 1.49 1.64 -9.88
CA TYR A 38 0.71 1.52 -11.12
C TYR A 38 1.46 2.28 -12.22
N GLY A 39 2.37 1.58 -12.89
CA GLY A 39 3.39 2.17 -13.76
C GLY A 39 4.54 2.75 -12.92
N PHE A 40 5.79 2.47 -13.31
CA PHE A 40 6.94 3.02 -12.60
C PHE A 40 7.04 4.53 -12.85
N GLY A 41 7.07 5.30 -11.77
CA GLY A 41 7.36 6.73 -11.83
C GLY A 41 8.85 7.02 -11.79
N ASP A 42 9.21 8.28 -12.04
CA ASP A 42 10.58 8.77 -11.98
C ASP A 42 10.98 9.07 -10.53
N HIS A 43 11.00 8.04 -9.70
CA HIS A 43 11.37 8.17 -8.30
C HIS A 43 12.65 7.43 -8.01
N LEU A 44 13.45 7.99 -7.11
CA LEU A 44 14.57 7.26 -6.54
C LEU A 44 14.02 6.35 -5.45
N VAL A 45 14.02 5.05 -5.74
CA VAL A 45 13.60 4.03 -4.78
C VAL A 45 14.84 3.34 -4.25
N PRO A 46 14.95 3.13 -2.93
CA PRO A 46 16.10 2.43 -2.37
C PRO A 46 16.35 1.10 -3.07
N HIS A 47 17.61 0.79 -3.36
CA HIS A 47 17.98 -0.41 -4.12
C HIS A 47 17.48 -1.71 -3.48
N ALA A 48 17.41 -1.75 -2.17
CA ALA A 48 16.96 -2.94 -1.44
C ALA A 48 15.44 -3.17 -1.53
N VAL A 49 14.67 -2.17 -1.96
CA VAL A 49 13.21 -2.28 -2.09
C VAL A 49 12.88 -2.96 -3.40
N ARG A 50 12.03 -3.99 -3.34
CA ARG A 50 11.53 -4.62 -4.54
C ARG A 50 10.36 -3.82 -5.09
N ARG A 51 10.50 -3.32 -6.31
CA ARG A 51 9.44 -2.59 -7.02
C ARG A 51 8.62 -3.55 -7.85
N ILE A 52 7.30 -3.40 -7.79
CA ILE A 52 6.37 -4.15 -8.63
C ILE A 52 5.50 -3.16 -9.37
N ASP A 53 5.54 -3.21 -10.71
CA ASP A 53 4.59 -2.48 -11.55
C ASP A 53 3.38 -3.38 -11.76
N ILE A 54 2.30 -3.08 -11.06
CA ILE A 54 1.10 -3.90 -11.09
C ILE A 54 0.43 -3.91 -12.46
N LYS A 55 0.72 -2.93 -13.31
CA LYS A 55 0.19 -2.89 -14.68
C LYS A 55 0.66 -4.09 -15.52
N GLU A 56 1.77 -4.69 -15.14
CA GLU A 56 2.31 -5.86 -15.84
C GLU A 56 1.57 -7.15 -15.50
N TYR A 57 0.66 -7.10 -14.55
CA TYR A 57 -0.09 -8.27 -14.06
C TYR A 57 -1.59 -8.08 -14.27
N PRO A 58 -2.35 -9.16 -14.51
CA PRO A 58 -3.80 -9.05 -14.71
C PRO A 58 -4.55 -8.90 -13.38
N VAL A 59 -4.24 -7.85 -12.64
CA VAL A 59 -4.84 -7.56 -11.33
C VAL A 59 -5.79 -6.38 -11.48
N ARG A 60 -7.07 -6.60 -11.22
CA ARG A 60 -8.11 -5.58 -11.25
C ARG A 60 -9.07 -5.75 -10.09
N GLY A 61 -9.41 -4.64 -9.46
CA GLY A 61 -10.33 -4.63 -8.34
C GLY A 61 -9.65 -4.98 -7.03
N PHE A 62 -10.31 -4.61 -5.93
CA PHE A 62 -9.77 -4.81 -4.59
C PHE A 62 -9.56 -6.29 -4.25
N GLY A 63 -10.52 -7.14 -4.66
CA GLY A 63 -10.42 -8.57 -4.37
C GLY A 63 -9.21 -9.22 -5.01
N GLN A 64 -8.95 -8.90 -6.27
CA GLN A 64 -7.78 -9.44 -6.97
C GLN A 64 -6.47 -8.90 -6.37
N LEU A 65 -6.46 -7.64 -5.95
CA LEU A 65 -5.29 -7.07 -5.30
C LEU A 65 -4.98 -7.79 -3.99
N ILE A 66 -5.99 -8.06 -3.17
CA ILE A 66 -5.83 -8.84 -1.94
C ILE A 66 -5.25 -10.24 -2.26
N ALA A 67 -5.79 -10.91 -3.27
CA ALA A 67 -5.29 -12.24 -3.66
C ALA A 67 -3.84 -12.18 -4.12
N PHE A 68 -3.47 -11.14 -4.86
CA PHE A 68 -2.10 -10.93 -5.31
C PHE A 68 -1.14 -10.78 -4.13
N LEU A 69 -1.52 -9.95 -3.15
CA LEU A 69 -0.73 -9.74 -1.94
C LEU A 69 -0.62 -11.03 -1.13
N ALA A 70 -1.71 -11.77 -1.00
CA ALA A 70 -1.71 -13.04 -0.29
C ALA A 70 -0.76 -14.05 -0.96
N GLY A 71 -0.76 -14.08 -2.28
CA GLY A 71 0.15 -14.94 -3.04
C GLY A 71 1.62 -14.58 -2.83
N MET A 72 1.92 -13.28 -2.78
CA MET A 72 3.29 -12.82 -2.48
C MET A 72 3.73 -13.26 -1.09
N ASN A 73 2.88 -13.08 -0.10
CA ASN A 73 3.19 -13.48 1.27
C ASN A 73 3.29 -15.00 1.42
N ALA A 74 2.51 -15.75 0.65
CA ALA A 74 2.58 -17.22 0.66
C ALA A 74 3.92 -17.70 0.12
N LYS A 75 4.49 -17.01 -0.84
CA LYS A 75 5.78 -17.36 -1.42
C LYS A 75 6.94 -16.86 -0.56
N ASP A 76 6.87 -15.63 -0.10
CA ASP A 76 7.93 -14.96 0.67
C ASP A 76 7.38 -14.59 2.04
N TYR A 77 7.48 -15.49 2.99
CA TYR A 77 6.93 -15.29 4.35
C TYR A 77 7.73 -14.29 5.19
N ASP A 78 8.86 -13.82 4.70
CA ASP A 78 9.73 -12.87 5.42
C ASP A 78 9.54 -11.41 4.97
N ILE A 79 8.52 -11.09 4.19
CA ILE A 79 8.19 -9.70 3.85
C ILE A 79 7.83 -8.94 5.12
N THR A 80 8.47 -7.79 5.33
CA THR A 80 8.25 -6.98 6.54
C THR A 80 7.29 -5.83 6.32
N HIS A 81 7.28 -5.22 5.12
CA HIS A 81 6.43 -4.06 4.83
C HIS A 81 6.09 -4.00 3.35
N ILE A 82 4.81 -3.81 3.05
CA ILE A 82 4.33 -3.59 1.70
C ILE A 82 3.77 -2.17 1.61
N TYR A 83 4.28 -1.39 0.67
CA TYR A 83 3.76 -0.06 0.34
C TYR A 83 2.98 -0.15 -0.96
N ILE A 84 1.80 0.44 -1.00
CA ILE A 84 0.96 0.44 -2.20
C ILE A 84 0.59 1.88 -2.56
N ASP A 85 1.05 2.34 -3.71
CA ASP A 85 0.69 3.64 -4.25
C ASP A 85 -0.41 3.48 -5.30
N CYS A 86 -1.15 4.55 -5.59
CA CYS A 86 -2.15 4.60 -6.65
C CYS A 86 -3.24 3.53 -6.53
N ILE A 87 -3.75 3.32 -5.32
CA ILE A 87 -4.65 2.21 -5.02
C ILE A 87 -5.94 2.23 -5.83
N PHE A 88 -6.49 3.43 -6.11
CA PHE A 88 -7.72 3.55 -6.90
C PHE A 88 -7.48 3.26 -8.38
N GLN A 89 -6.30 3.54 -8.89
CA GLN A 89 -5.93 3.16 -10.27
C GLN A 89 -5.79 1.64 -10.40
N ILE A 90 -5.20 1.00 -9.38
CA ILE A 90 -5.02 -0.45 -9.37
C ILE A 90 -6.38 -1.15 -9.28
N SER A 91 -7.22 -0.71 -8.36
CA SER A 91 -8.49 -1.39 -8.09
C SER A 91 -9.57 -1.07 -9.11
N GLY A 92 -9.55 0.14 -9.68
CA GLY A 92 -10.66 0.66 -10.47
C GLY A 92 -11.90 1.00 -9.64
N GLU A 93 -11.80 0.89 -8.32
CA GLU A 93 -12.90 1.13 -7.38
C GLU A 93 -12.49 2.26 -6.43
N SER A 94 -13.45 3.12 -6.08
CA SER A 94 -13.16 4.27 -5.21
C SER A 94 -14.27 4.55 -4.19
N GLY A 95 -15.33 3.75 -4.17
CA GLY A 95 -16.46 3.94 -3.25
C GLY A 95 -16.04 3.72 -1.80
N PRO A 96 -16.63 4.49 -0.85
CA PRO A 96 -16.28 4.36 0.56
C PRO A 96 -16.55 2.98 1.14
N ALA A 97 -17.65 2.33 0.74
CA ALA A 97 -18.02 1.01 1.24
C ALA A 97 -17.02 -0.05 0.80
N GLU A 98 -16.66 -0.03 -0.48
CA GLU A 98 -15.69 -0.96 -1.06
C GLU A 98 -14.31 -0.75 -0.46
N LEU A 99 -13.92 0.51 -0.25
CA LEU A 99 -12.64 0.85 0.35
C LEU A 99 -12.57 0.35 1.80
N SER A 100 -13.65 0.52 2.56
CA SER A 100 -13.72 0.05 3.95
C SER A 100 -13.53 -1.46 4.05
N VAL A 101 -14.19 -2.21 3.18
CA VAL A 101 -14.04 -3.67 3.13
C VAL A 101 -12.60 -4.04 2.76
N PHE A 102 -12.04 -3.35 1.79
CA PHE A 102 -10.65 -3.57 1.37
C PHE A 102 -9.67 -3.35 2.52
N MET A 103 -9.81 -2.25 3.26
CA MET A 103 -8.92 -1.94 4.38
C MET A 103 -9.00 -3.01 5.48
N LYS A 104 -10.21 -3.52 5.76
CA LYS A 104 -10.39 -4.60 6.72
C LYS A 104 -9.73 -5.89 6.26
N ASN A 105 -9.84 -6.20 4.96
CA ASN A 105 -9.21 -7.39 4.39
C ASN A 105 -7.68 -7.25 4.40
N LEU A 106 -7.16 -6.06 4.16
CA LEU A 106 -5.72 -5.79 4.31
C LEU A 106 -5.26 -6.05 5.74
N GLU A 107 -6.04 -5.62 6.73
CA GLU A 107 -5.70 -5.82 8.13
C GLU A 107 -5.65 -7.30 8.49
N ILE A 108 -6.62 -8.08 8.01
CA ILE A 108 -6.62 -9.52 8.22
C ILE A 108 -5.38 -10.15 7.61
N LEU A 109 -5.07 -9.80 6.38
CA LEU A 109 -3.90 -10.33 5.69
C LEU A 109 -2.59 -9.94 6.39
N ALA A 110 -2.46 -8.69 6.77
CA ALA A 110 -1.27 -8.17 7.42
C ALA A 110 -1.00 -8.89 8.75
N ARG A 111 -2.05 -9.13 9.53
CA ARG A 111 -1.94 -9.88 10.79
C ARG A 111 -1.53 -11.32 10.56
N GLN A 112 -2.13 -11.99 9.59
CA GLN A 112 -1.82 -13.38 9.26
C GLN A 112 -0.38 -13.55 8.77
N ALA A 113 0.09 -12.59 7.98
CA ALA A 113 1.43 -12.61 7.41
C ALA A 113 2.49 -11.99 8.32
N ASP A 114 2.08 -11.37 9.42
CA ASP A 114 2.95 -10.58 10.31
C ASP A 114 3.76 -9.55 9.52
N CYS A 115 3.06 -8.78 8.70
CA CYS A 115 3.63 -7.84 7.75
C CYS A 115 2.87 -6.53 7.84
N LYS A 116 3.58 -5.42 7.81
CA LYS A 116 2.94 -4.11 7.79
C LYS A 116 2.55 -3.74 6.35
N ILE A 117 1.40 -3.08 6.18
CA ILE A 117 0.95 -2.59 4.87
C ILE A 117 0.59 -1.12 4.97
N THR A 118 1.20 -0.30 4.14
CA THR A 118 0.93 1.14 4.06
C THR A 118 0.39 1.47 2.67
N VAL A 119 -0.77 2.13 2.63
CA VAL A 119 -1.39 2.56 1.37
C VAL A 119 -1.40 4.08 1.27
N ALA A 120 -1.34 4.61 0.07
CA ALA A 120 -1.56 6.03 -0.20
C ALA A 120 -2.98 6.21 -0.71
N LEU A 121 -3.75 7.06 -0.06
CA LEU A 121 -5.13 7.34 -0.43
C LEU A 121 -5.28 8.79 -0.86
N SER A 122 -5.74 8.99 -2.11
CA SER A 122 -6.02 10.32 -2.66
C SER A 122 -7.40 10.78 -2.19
N TYR A 123 -7.43 11.31 -0.98
CA TYR A 123 -8.61 11.92 -0.39
C TYR A 123 -8.21 13.25 0.24
N ASP A 124 -9.09 14.25 0.12
CA ASP A 124 -8.99 15.39 1.02
C ASP A 124 -9.24 14.86 2.44
N PRO A 125 -8.35 15.12 3.41
CA PRO A 125 -8.55 14.64 4.77
C PRO A 125 -9.91 15.02 5.37
N ALA A 126 -10.47 16.16 4.96
CA ALA A 126 -11.80 16.60 5.42
C ALA A 126 -12.94 15.69 4.92
N ASP A 127 -12.74 15.05 3.77
CA ASP A 127 -13.75 14.19 3.14
C ASP A 127 -13.53 12.71 3.40
N LEU A 128 -12.55 12.37 4.22
CA LEU A 128 -12.21 10.98 4.47
C LEU A 128 -13.37 10.25 5.14
N PRO A 129 -13.82 9.09 4.59
CA PRO A 129 -14.89 8.32 5.22
C PRO A 129 -14.53 7.95 6.67
N GLU A 130 -15.55 7.97 7.52
CA GLU A 130 -15.35 7.75 8.95
C GLU A 130 -14.72 6.38 9.24
N GLU A 131 -15.12 5.36 8.49
CA GLU A 131 -14.62 4.00 8.64
C GLU A 131 -13.12 3.88 8.30
N ILE A 132 -12.59 4.83 7.54
CA ILE A 132 -11.18 4.82 7.10
C ILE A 132 -10.31 5.62 8.07
N ARG A 133 -10.88 6.56 8.82
CA ARG A 133 -10.12 7.44 9.72
C ARG A 133 -9.20 6.70 10.68
N PRO A 134 -9.58 5.53 11.25
CA PRO A 134 -8.66 4.83 12.16
C PRO A 134 -7.33 4.41 11.53
N TYR A 135 -7.30 4.26 10.21
CA TYR A 135 -6.08 3.87 9.49
C TYR A 135 -5.23 5.07 9.10
N ALA A 136 -5.79 6.27 9.10
CA ALA A 136 -5.14 7.44 8.51
C ALA A 136 -4.00 7.96 9.36
N ARG A 137 -2.87 8.23 8.70
CA ARG A 137 -1.80 9.08 9.23
C ARG A 137 -1.87 10.42 8.52
N LEU A 138 -2.00 11.48 9.26
CA LEU A 138 -2.12 12.82 8.72
C LEU A 138 -0.84 13.63 8.93
#